data_9ee48383dc5c2d2d992dd523bfaf731a
#
_entry.id   9ee48383dc5c2d2d992dd523bfaf731a
#
_cell.length_a   1.000
_cell.length_b   1.000
_cell.length_c   1.000
_cell.angle_alpha   90.00
_cell.angle_beta   90.00
_cell.angle_gamma   90.00
#
_symmetry.space_group_name_H-M   'P 1'
#
loop_
_entity.id
_entity.type
_entity.pdbx_description
1 polymer ?
#
loop_
_entity_poly.entity_id
_entity_poly.type
_entity_poly.pdbx_seq_one_letter_code
_entity_poly.pdbx_strand_id
1 'polypeptide(L)'
;MKISQSFMKSFAEYRVKEECGLVVKAKYLDGIQSVPTKAMKLGQYFEYMATGGLPAYGDGTPPEPDTVYKGTAKERLSEDYERANQSAIFCKALFKAMNIKILSFGKKLISTKLNMSCTTDIIAKWNGKKCII
;
A
#
# COMPACT_ATOMS: atom_id res chain seq x y z
N MET A 1 -4.83 -23.53 -2.62
CA MET A 1 -4.79 -22.22 -1.93
C MET A 1 -3.37 -21.69 -2.07
N LYS A 2 -3.18 -20.44 -2.49
CA LYS A 2 -1.85 -19.81 -2.54
C LYS A 2 -1.57 -19.12 -1.20
N ILE A 3 -0.45 -19.46 -0.59
CA ILE A 3 -0.05 -18.90 0.70
C ILE A 3 0.62 -17.54 0.44
N SER A 4 0.13 -16.48 1.08
CA SER A 4 0.77 -15.16 1.06
C SER A 4 1.57 -14.92 2.33
N GLN A 5 2.54 -14.01 2.27
CA GLN A 5 3.32 -13.60 3.44
C GLN A 5 2.40 -13.05 4.55
N SER A 6 1.40 -12.25 4.18
CA SER A 6 0.43 -11.71 5.14
C SER A 6 -0.39 -12.81 5.82
N PHE A 7 -0.76 -13.86 5.08
CA PHE A 7 -1.44 -15.02 5.67
C PHE A 7 -0.55 -15.73 6.69
N MET A 8 0.72 -15.98 6.34
CA MET A 8 1.67 -16.64 7.24
C MET A 8 1.87 -15.83 8.52
N LYS A 9 2.00 -14.49 8.41
CA LYS A 9 2.13 -13.61 9.56
C LYS A 9 0.88 -13.66 10.44
N SER A 10 -0.30 -13.49 9.89
CA SER A 10 -1.57 -13.56 10.65
C SER A 10 -1.80 -14.94 11.26
N PHE A 11 -1.40 -16.01 10.58
CA PHE A 11 -1.49 -17.37 11.13
C PHE A 11 -0.52 -17.58 12.31
N ALA A 12 0.70 -17.04 12.22
CA ALA A 12 1.66 -17.09 13.32
C ALA A 12 1.16 -16.26 14.52
N GLU A 13 0.61 -15.07 14.29
CA GLU A 13 0.01 -14.23 15.33
C GLU A 13 -1.19 -14.92 15.99
N TYR A 14 -2.05 -15.60 15.21
CA TYR A 14 -3.13 -16.42 15.74
C TYR A 14 -2.62 -17.51 16.69
N ARG A 15 -1.54 -18.21 16.31
CA ARG A 15 -0.96 -19.28 17.11
C ARG A 15 -0.30 -18.78 18.40
N VAL A 16 0.26 -17.59 18.39
CA VAL A 16 1.03 -17.02 19.51
C VAL A 16 0.17 -16.14 20.42
N LYS A 17 -0.75 -15.37 19.83
CA LYS A 17 -1.53 -14.34 20.55
C LYS A 17 -2.98 -14.74 20.80
N GLU A 18 -3.34 -15.98 20.48
CA GLU A 18 -4.72 -16.49 20.60
C GLU A 18 -5.75 -15.59 19.87
N GLU A 19 -5.34 -14.98 18.77
CA GLU A 19 -6.28 -14.22 17.94
C GLU A 19 -7.39 -15.12 17.41
N CYS A 20 -8.58 -14.53 17.20
CA CYS A 20 -9.73 -15.29 16.75
C CYS A 20 -9.49 -15.88 15.33
N GLY A 21 -9.42 -17.20 15.24
CA GLY A 21 -9.23 -17.91 13.98
C GLY A 21 -10.29 -17.62 12.91
N LEU A 22 -11.50 -17.18 13.33
CA LEU A 22 -12.56 -16.74 12.42
C LEU A 22 -12.15 -15.50 11.61
N VAL A 23 -11.38 -14.58 12.20
CA VAL A 23 -10.87 -13.40 11.50
C VAL A 23 -9.86 -13.78 10.41
N VAL A 24 -8.95 -14.71 10.72
CA VAL A 24 -7.99 -15.26 9.74
C VAL A 24 -8.73 -15.98 8.61
N LYS A 25 -9.72 -16.80 8.96
CA LYS A 25 -10.57 -17.49 7.99
C LYS A 25 -11.30 -16.51 7.09
N ALA A 26 -12.04 -15.56 7.67
CA ALA A 26 -12.82 -14.57 6.93
C ALA A 26 -11.96 -13.82 5.93
N LYS A 27 -10.80 -13.31 6.36
CA LYS A 27 -9.90 -12.52 5.53
C LYS A 27 -9.24 -13.31 4.39
N TYR A 28 -8.74 -14.53 4.67
CA TYR A 28 -7.87 -15.25 3.74
C TYR A 28 -8.54 -16.44 3.04
N LEU A 29 -9.59 -17.01 3.61
CA LEU A 29 -10.32 -18.11 3.00
C LEU A 29 -11.63 -17.63 2.38
N ASP A 30 -12.37 -16.80 3.08
CA ASP A 30 -13.68 -16.31 2.63
C ASP A 30 -13.56 -15.01 1.79
N GLY A 31 -12.36 -14.40 1.75
CA GLY A 31 -12.08 -13.19 0.93
C GLY A 31 -12.77 -11.93 1.43
N ILE A 32 -13.23 -11.91 2.70
CA ILE A 32 -13.89 -10.74 3.27
C ILE A 32 -12.84 -9.65 3.51
N GLN A 33 -12.99 -8.53 2.80
CA GLN A 33 -12.12 -7.38 2.99
C GLN A 33 -12.57 -6.55 4.19
N SER A 34 -11.64 -6.22 5.07
CA SER A 34 -11.89 -5.26 6.14
C SER A 34 -12.03 -3.84 5.58
N VAL A 35 -12.89 -3.04 6.19
CA VAL A 35 -12.98 -1.61 5.88
C VAL A 35 -11.59 -0.96 6.11
N PRO A 36 -11.06 -0.21 5.13
CA PRO A 36 -9.77 0.44 5.29
C PRO A 36 -9.76 1.39 6.49
N THR A 37 -8.78 1.25 7.35
CA THR A 37 -8.57 2.20 8.46
C THR A 37 -8.09 3.54 7.93
N LYS A 38 -8.21 4.60 8.76
CA LYS A 38 -7.67 5.93 8.41
C LYS A 38 -6.19 5.87 8.02
N ALA A 39 -5.38 5.10 8.75
CA ALA A 39 -3.96 4.92 8.45
C ALA A 39 -3.73 4.22 7.10
N MET A 40 -4.55 3.22 6.77
CA MET A 40 -4.46 2.55 5.45
C MET A 40 -4.81 3.51 4.32
N LYS A 41 -5.85 4.31 4.47
CA LYS A 41 -6.23 5.34 3.47
C LYS A 41 -5.12 6.37 3.27
N LEU A 42 -4.53 6.84 4.37
CA LEU A 42 -3.41 7.78 4.33
C LEU A 42 -2.19 7.17 3.61
N GLY A 43 -1.85 5.91 3.89
CA GLY A 43 -0.78 5.18 3.20
C GLY A 43 -1.04 5.04 1.70
N GLN A 44 -2.26 4.67 1.30
CA GLN A 44 -2.66 4.59 -0.11
C GLN A 44 -2.57 5.96 -0.81
N TYR A 45 -2.99 7.02 -0.14
CA TYR A 45 -2.85 8.37 -0.66
C TYR A 45 -1.39 8.77 -0.86
N PHE A 46 -0.53 8.52 0.13
CA PHE A 46 0.90 8.75 0.01
C PHE A 46 1.51 7.99 -1.16
N GLU A 47 1.22 6.70 -1.27
CA GLU A 47 1.72 5.85 -2.36
C GLU A 47 1.28 6.39 -3.73
N TYR A 48 0.00 6.72 -3.88
CA TYR A 48 -0.55 7.33 -5.09
C TYR A 48 0.16 8.64 -5.43
N MET A 49 0.32 9.53 -4.44
CA MET A 49 1.00 10.81 -4.64
C MET A 49 2.49 10.64 -4.96
N ALA A 50 3.18 9.67 -4.35
CA ALA A 50 4.60 9.43 -4.57
C ALA A 50 4.91 8.79 -5.93
N THR A 51 4.04 7.89 -6.39
CA THR A 51 4.31 7.04 -7.55
C THR A 51 3.46 7.38 -8.77
N GLY A 52 2.31 8.00 -8.58
CA GLY A 52 1.27 8.19 -9.61
C GLY A 52 0.52 6.89 -9.92
N GLY A 53 0.80 5.80 -9.19
CA GLY A 53 0.13 4.51 -9.36
C GLY A 53 -1.12 4.40 -8.51
N LEU A 54 -2.17 3.79 -9.05
CA LEU A 54 -3.36 3.48 -8.29
C LEU A 54 -3.05 2.40 -7.24
N PRO A 55 -3.69 2.45 -6.06
CA PRO A 55 -3.48 1.46 -5.02
C PRO A 55 -3.78 0.05 -5.55
N ALA A 56 -2.99 -0.92 -5.12
CA ALA A 56 -3.18 -2.33 -5.47
C ALA A 56 -4.48 -2.91 -4.91
N TYR A 57 -5.07 -2.24 -3.92
CA TYR A 57 -6.29 -2.63 -3.23
C TYR A 57 -7.32 -1.51 -3.37
N GLY A 58 -8.53 -1.87 -3.77
CA GLY A 58 -9.62 -0.92 -3.95
C GLY A 58 -10.32 -1.10 -5.30
N ASP A 59 -11.16 -0.16 -5.62
CA ASP A 59 -11.95 -0.12 -6.86
C ASP A 59 -11.21 0.50 -8.06
N GLY A 60 -9.94 0.82 -7.90
CA GLY A 60 -9.11 1.44 -8.93
C GLY A 60 -9.29 2.96 -9.04
N THR A 61 -10.00 3.58 -8.09
CA THR A 61 -10.09 5.04 -8.02
C THR A 61 -8.92 5.64 -7.26
N PRO A 62 -8.49 6.88 -7.59
CA PRO A 62 -7.54 7.61 -6.78
C PRO A 62 -8.05 7.78 -5.35
N PRO A 63 -7.20 7.62 -4.33
CA PRO A 63 -7.59 7.84 -2.95
C PRO A 63 -7.97 9.31 -2.71
N GLU A 64 -9.16 9.53 -2.15
CA GLU A 64 -9.59 10.87 -1.76
C GLU A 64 -8.96 11.26 -0.42
N PRO A 65 -8.36 12.46 -0.33
CA PRO A 65 -7.81 12.95 0.93
C PRO A 65 -8.91 13.50 1.85
N ASP A 66 -8.72 13.35 3.16
CA ASP A 66 -9.55 14.06 4.12
C ASP A 66 -9.25 15.58 4.06
N THR A 67 -10.29 16.38 3.99
CA THR A 67 -10.21 17.83 3.99
C THR A 67 -10.82 18.42 5.28
N VAL A 68 -10.37 19.59 5.66
CA VAL A 68 -10.90 20.34 6.79
C VAL A 68 -11.32 21.74 6.32
N TYR A 69 -12.48 22.17 6.79
CA TYR A 69 -12.93 23.54 6.59
C TYR A 69 -12.17 24.47 7.55
N LYS A 70 -11.64 25.55 7.01
CA LYS A 70 -11.09 26.63 7.81
C LYS A 70 -11.74 27.95 7.38
N GLY A 71 -12.76 28.38 8.17
CA GLY A 71 -13.52 29.60 7.86
C GLY A 71 -14.46 29.41 6.66
N THR A 72 -14.85 30.47 6.05
CA THR A 72 -16.02 30.56 5.16
C THR A 72 -15.84 29.98 3.75
N ALA A 73 -14.72 29.36 3.36
CA ALA A 73 -14.71 28.95 1.97
C ALA A 73 -13.54 28.11 1.43
N LYS A 74 -12.51 27.75 2.13
CA LYS A 74 -11.44 26.94 1.49
C LYS A 74 -11.25 25.62 2.21
N GLU A 75 -11.63 24.54 1.54
CA GLU A 75 -11.18 23.20 1.88
C GLU A 75 -9.66 23.15 1.76
N ARG A 76 -9.00 22.78 2.81
CA ARG A 76 -7.60 22.42 2.77
C ARG A 76 -7.44 20.97 3.22
N LEU A 77 -6.37 20.34 2.81
CA LEU A 77 -6.03 19.02 3.30
C LEU A 77 -5.94 19.00 4.82
N SER A 78 -6.36 17.91 5.44
CA SER A 78 -6.08 17.70 6.85
C SER A 78 -4.55 17.61 7.06
N GLU A 79 -4.08 17.91 8.26
CA GLU A 79 -2.65 17.99 8.57
C GLU A 79 -1.91 16.71 8.20
N ASP A 80 -2.51 15.53 8.43
CA ASP A 80 -1.94 14.24 8.09
C ASP A 80 -1.74 14.09 6.57
N TYR A 81 -2.75 14.49 5.78
CA TYR A 81 -2.68 14.41 4.31
C TYR A 81 -1.76 15.47 3.71
N GLU A 82 -1.64 16.64 4.34
CA GLU A 82 -0.68 17.66 3.94
C GLU A 82 0.76 17.17 4.15
N ARG A 83 1.06 16.57 5.29
CA ARG A 83 2.35 15.92 5.57
C ARG A 83 2.64 14.77 4.59
N ALA A 84 1.65 13.94 4.29
CA ALA A 84 1.79 12.86 3.32
C ALA A 84 2.12 13.41 1.93
N ASN A 85 1.46 14.49 1.51
CA ASN A 85 1.73 15.14 0.23
C ASN A 85 3.15 15.71 0.15
N GLN A 86 3.61 16.42 1.18
CA GLN A 86 4.97 16.93 1.27
C GLN A 86 6.01 15.80 1.22
N SER A 87 5.76 14.71 1.95
CA SER A 87 6.61 13.52 1.94
C SER A 87 6.65 12.85 0.55
N ALA A 88 5.54 12.81 -0.16
CA ALA A 88 5.46 12.26 -1.51
C ALA A 88 6.24 13.12 -2.52
N ILE A 89 6.19 14.44 -2.39
CA ILE A 89 6.99 15.37 -3.21
C ILE A 89 8.48 15.12 -2.96
N PHE A 90 8.88 14.99 -1.70
CA PHE A 90 10.27 14.68 -1.36
C PHE A 90 10.71 13.33 -1.92
N CYS A 91 9.86 12.30 -1.80
CA CYS A 91 10.13 10.97 -2.35
C CYS A 91 10.33 11.00 -3.87
N LYS A 92 9.51 11.74 -4.61
CA LYS A 92 9.70 11.95 -6.07
C LYS A 92 11.02 12.63 -6.39
N ALA A 93 11.37 13.67 -5.64
CA ALA A 93 12.64 14.37 -5.81
C ALA A 93 13.83 13.43 -5.55
N LEU A 94 13.75 12.61 -4.52
CA LEU A 94 14.76 11.61 -4.19
C LEU A 94 14.92 10.57 -5.31
N PHE A 95 13.81 10.00 -5.80
CA PHE A 95 13.85 9.05 -6.92
C PHE A 95 14.52 9.65 -8.15
N LYS A 96 14.19 10.92 -8.45
CA LYS A 96 14.83 11.65 -9.56
C LYS A 96 16.33 11.86 -9.32
N ALA A 97 16.72 12.31 -8.13
CA ALA A 97 18.12 12.54 -7.77
C ALA A 97 18.96 11.25 -7.81
N MET A 98 18.39 10.15 -7.39
CA MET A 98 19.04 8.84 -7.41
C MET A 98 18.95 8.13 -8.76
N ASN A 99 18.33 8.74 -9.77
CA ASN A 99 18.09 8.13 -11.09
C ASN A 99 17.34 6.80 -11.00
N ILE A 100 16.35 6.72 -10.09
CA ILE A 100 15.47 5.58 -9.95
C ILE A 100 14.30 5.73 -10.91
N LYS A 101 14.17 4.78 -11.85
CA LYS A 101 13.07 4.73 -12.80
C LYS A 101 12.05 3.68 -12.36
N ILE A 102 10.87 4.13 -11.97
CA ILE A 102 9.76 3.24 -11.61
C ILE A 102 9.28 2.52 -12.87
N LEU A 103 9.10 1.20 -12.78
CA LEU A 103 8.65 0.32 -13.86
C LEU A 103 7.22 -0.16 -13.64
N SER A 104 6.84 -0.45 -12.42
CA SER A 104 5.47 -0.85 -12.06
C SER A 104 5.23 -0.73 -10.55
N PHE A 105 3.96 -0.63 -10.17
CA PHE A 105 3.49 -0.57 -8.79
C PHE A 105 2.56 -1.74 -8.50
N GLY A 106 2.41 -2.09 -7.23
CA GLY A 106 1.41 -3.02 -6.74
C GLY A 106 1.40 -4.37 -7.48
N LYS A 107 2.55 -4.77 -8.06
CA LYS A 107 2.58 -5.95 -8.90
C LYS A 107 2.57 -7.22 -8.07
N LYS A 108 1.55 -8.05 -8.31
CA LYS A 108 1.48 -9.38 -7.71
C LYS A 108 2.51 -10.30 -8.37
N LEU A 109 3.46 -10.77 -7.59
CA LEU A 109 4.42 -11.82 -7.97
C LEU A 109 3.91 -13.16 -7.48
N ILE A 110 4.05 -14.19 -8.31
CA ILE A 110 3.59 -15.56 -8.02
C ILE A 110 4.74 -16.50 -8.30
N SER A 111 5.11 -17.29 -7.31
CA SER A 111 6.00 -18.44 -7.48
C SER A 111 5.17 -19.72 -7.46
N THR A 112 5.08 -20.39 -8.60
CA THR A 112 4.40 -21.69 -8.69
C THR A 112 5.20 -22.77 -7.98
N LYS A 113 6.54 -22.68 -8.02
CA LYS A 113 7.45 -23.63 -7.35
C LYS A 113 7.27 -23.63 -5.83
N LEU A 114 7.11 -22.46 -5.23
CA LEU A 114 6.94 -22.30 -3.78
C LEU A 114 5.47 -22.23 -3.35
N ASN A 115 4.54 -22.25 -4.30
CA ASN A 115 3.11 -22.01 -4.06
C ASN A 115 2.84 -20.73 -3.23
N MET A 116 3.63 -19.69 -3.49
CA MET A 116 3.57 -18.42 -2.75
C MET A 116 3.25 -17.26 -3.67
N SER A 117 2.64 -16.23 -3.11
CA SER A 117 2.46 -14.95 -3.79
C SER A 117 2.80 -13.80 -2.85
N CYS A 118 3.35 -12.73 -3.40
CA CYS A 118 3.53 -11.46 -2.72
C CYS A 118 3.11 -10.32 -3.65
N THR A 119 2.77 -9.19 -3.07
CA THR A 119 2.59 -7.94 -3.82
C THR A 119 3.79 -7.05 -3.51
N THR A 120 4.43 -6.55 -4.56
CA THR A 120 5.54 -5.60 -4.41
C THR A 120 4.97 -4.19 -4.43
N ASP A 121 5.50 -3.30 -3.58
CA ASP A 121 5.08 -1.91 -3.61
C ASP A 121 5.57 -1.24 -4.90
N ILE A 122 6.86 -1.30 -5.16
CA ILE A 122 7.46 -0.71 -6.36
C ILE A 122 8.46 -1.69 -6.98
N ILE A 123 8.38 -1.87 -8.31
CA ILE A 123 9.46 -2.43 -9.11
C ILE A 123 10.12 -1.28 -9.88
N ALA A 124 11.41 -1.12 -9.71
CA ALA A 124 12.16 -0.03 -10.30
C ALA A 124 13.43 -0.50 -11.04
N LYS A 125 14.04 0.43 -11.76
CA LYS A 125 15.38 0.28 -12.33
C LYS A 125 16.28 1.32 -11.68
N TRP A 126 17.32 0.86 -11.02
CA TRP A 126 18.33 1.69 -10.38
C TRP A 126 19.72 1.26 -10.86
N ASN A 127 20.52 2.21 -11.35
CA ASN A 127 21.85 1.94 -11.91
C ASN A 127 21.84 0.79 -12.94
N GLY A 128 20.82 0.75 -13.80
CA GLY A 128 20.69 -0.27 -14.84
C GLY A 128 20.12 -1.61 -14.38
N LYS A 129 20.02 -1.87 -13.08
CA LYS A 129 19.52 -3.13 -12.51
C LYS A 129 18.07 -2.99 -12.06
N LYS A 130 17.29 -4.06 -12.24
CA LYS A 130 15.93 -4.13 -11.64
C LYS A 130 16.05 -4.37 -10.15
N CYS A 131 15.26 -3.65 -9.36
CA CYS A 131 15.15 -3.78 -7.92
C CYS A 131 13.69 -3.69 -7.47
N ILE A 132 13.42 -4.14 -6.26
CA ILE A 132 12.17 -3.96 -5.54
C ILE A 132 12.45 -2.94 -4.44
N ILE A 133 11.56 -1.96 -4.32
CA ILE A 133 11.61 -0.91 -3.30
C ILE A 133 10.36 -1.01 -2.45
#